data_db1f5ed76a9481a54f65fb8ddee760ee
#
_entry.id   db1f5ed76a9481a54f65fb8ddee760ee
#
_cell.length_a   1.000
_cell.length_b   1.000
_cell.length_c   1.000
_cell.angle_alpha   90.00
_cell.angle_beta   90.00
_cell.angle_gamma   90.00
#
_symmetry.space_group_name_H-M   'P 1'
#
loop_
_entity.id
_entity.type
_entity.pdbx_description
1 polymer ?
#
loop_
_entity_poly.entity_id
_entity_poly.type
_entity_poly.pdbx_seq_one_letter_code
_entity_poly.pdbx_strand_id
1 'polypeptide(L)'
;MATKGYSQTPQKTRILFVLDASQSMYGLWGQEQKMKVATRLLGHLMDSLKNKENIEVALRVYGHQFSVAAGNRSCEDTKLEVPFANNNFNKIKTKLTEIRPTGTTPIAYSLEQTKNDFPPCTNCKNIIILITDGIEECQGDPCAVALALQKNGVTLRPFVIGMGLDLETIEAFRCVGSFFETKDAASFENVLQIVISQVMNNTTVQVNLMDAFGKPTETDVNMTFYDSFSKSIQYNFIHTINAYGVPDTVPINPALRYDLVVHTLPEVTKKDIEITAGKHNIIGVDAPQGMLKMEMSGLNEYSDLKCLVRKHGDLKTFHVQNFEETTKYLVGDYDLEILTLPRININKVNIAQSHTTKVFIADPGIATIFLPAKGIASVFVEENNTLKWIYNLSPNSTRETVILQPGNYRIVYRSVNSNKVIETKEKTFKITSGASAQIKF
;
A
#
# COMPACT_ATOMS: atom_id res chain seq x y z
N MET A 1 -6.71 37.17 8.29
CA MET A 1 -5.45 36.54 7.84
C MET A 1 -5.72 35.86 6.50
N ALA A 2 -5.09 36.34 5.43
CA ALA A 2 -5.31 35.80 4.09
C ALA A 2 -4.55 34.47 3.95
N THR A 3 -5.26 33.36 3.77
CA THR A 3 -4.70 32.08 3.41
C THR A 3 -4.07 32.20 2.02
N LYS A 4 -2.73 32.13 1.96
CA LYS A 4 -2.01 31.96 0.68
C LYS A 4 -2.41 30.60 0.11
N GLY A 5 -3.28 30.63 -0.91
CA GLY A 5 -3.50 29.48 -1.76
C GLY A 5 -2.18 29.07 -2.39
N TYR A 6 -1.68 27.87 -2.10
CA TYR A 6 -0.59 27.26 -2.84
C TYR A 6 -1.12 26.99 -4.24
N SER A 7 -0.79 27.88 -5.20
CA SER A 7 -0.89 27.58 -6.62
C SER A 7 0.10 26.45 -6.91
N GLN A 8 -0.39 25.22 -7.02
CA GLN A 8 0.43 24.12 -7.52
C GLN A 8 0.83 24.48 -8.95
N THR A 9 2.13 24.61 -9.21
CA THR A 9 2.63 24.72 -10.60
C THR A 9 2.11 23.50 -11.37
N PRO A 10 1.52 23.69 -12.56
CA PRO A 10 0.97 22.59 -13.33
C PRO A 10 2.04 21.52 -13.57
N GLN A 11 1.68 20.26 -13.31
CA GLN A 11 2.56 19.12 -13.48
C GLN A 11 3.04 19.02 -14.92
N LYS A 12 4.36 18.95 -15.13
CA LYS A 12 4.95 18.75 -16.46
C LYS A 12 4.88 17.26 -16.84
N THR A 13 4.36 16.97 -18.03
CA THR A 13 4.31 15.61 -18.59
C THR A 13 5.48 15.41 -19.56
N ARG A 14 6.27 14.35 -19.32
CA ARG A 14 7.39 13.94 -20.15
C ARG A 14 7.10 12.60 -20.79
N ILE A 15 7.15 12.54 -22.12
CA ILE A 15 6.85 11.35 -22.89
C ILE A 15 8.12 10.92 -23.63
N LEU A 16 8.68 9.78 -23.27
CA LEU A 16 9.76 9.13 -23.98
C LEU A 16 9.18 8.08 -24.93
N PHE A 17 9.31 8.32 -26.21
CA PHE A 17 9.02 7.29 -27.23
C PHE A 17 10.24 6.39 -27.36
N VAL A 18 10.03 5.09 -27.20
CA VAL A 18 11.02 4.05 -27.47
C VAL A 18 10.54 3.30 -28.72
N LEU A 19 11.22 3.52 -29.82
CA LEU A 19 10.82 3.03 -31.14
C LEU A 19 11.70 1.85 -31.55
N ASP A 20 11.03 0.77 -31.91
CA ASP A 20 11.65 -0.37 -32.56
C ASP A 20 12.08 0.01 -34.00
N ALA A 21 13.32 -0.23 -34.32
CA ALA A 21 13.87 -0.19 -35.65
C ALA A 21 14.73 -1.44 -35.94
N SER A 22 14.33 -2.57 -35.34
CA SER A 22 14.86 -3.88 -35.68
C SER A 22 14.52 -4.28 -37.11
N GLN A 23 15.18 -5.31 -37.61
CA GLN A 23 15.01 -5.75 -38.99
C GLN A 23 13.56 -6.14 -39.33
N SER A 24 12.78 -6.66 -38.38
CA SER A 24 11.36 -7.02 -38.53
C SER A 24 10.48 -5.84 -38.92
N MET A 25 10.82 -4.62 -38.47
CA MET A 25 10.12 -3.40 -38.83
C MET A 25 10.24 -3.00 -40.32
N TYR A 26 11.12 -3.67 -41.06
CA TYR A 26 11.20 -3.57 -42.51
C TYR A 26 10.07 -4.34 -43.21
N GLY A 27 9.45 -5.28 -42.50
CA GLY A 27 8.36 -6.09 -42.99
C GLY A 27 7.11 -5.27 -43.35
N LEU A 28 6.24 -5.87 -44.18
CA LEU A 28 4.97 -5.25 -44.57
C LEU A 28 3.91 -5.46 -43.50
N TRP A 29 3.10 -4.42 -43.30
CA TRP A 29 1.88 -4.43 -42.50
C TRP A 29 0.74 -3.96 -43.40
N GLY A 30 -0.04 -4.88 -43.90
CA GLY A 30 -0.92 -4.62 -45.02
C GLY A 30 -0.14 -4.29 -46.30
N GLN A 31 -0.28 -3.08 -46.80
CA GLN A 31 0.39 -2.65 -48.03
C GLN A 31 1.62 -1.75 -47.80
N GLU A 32 1.87 -1.34 -46.54
CA GLU A 32 2.99 -0.44 -46.21
C GLU A 32 3.99 -1.15 -45.26
N GLN A 33 5.23 -0.68 -45.25
CA GLN A 33 6.23 -1.14 -44.29
C GLN A 33 5.87 -0.64 -42.88
N LYS A 34 6.00 -1.52 -41.86
CA LYS A 34 5.71 -1.19 -40.47
C LYS A 34 6.42 0.10 -40.02
N MET A 35 7.71 0.24 -40.35
CA MET A 35 8.50 1.42 -40.01
C MET A 35 7.96 2.68 -40.66
N LYS A 36 7.48 2.63 -41.89
CA LYS A 36 6.86 3.78 -42.56
C LYS A 36 5.57 4.21 -41.88
N VAL A 37 4.73 3.23 -41.51
CA VAL A 37 3.50 3.49 -40.76
C VAL A 37 3.81 4.13 -39.40
N ALA A 38 4.72 3.53 -38.62
CA ALA A 38 5.13 4.07 -37.32
C ALA A 38 5.68 5.49 -37.44
N THR A 39 6.56 5.75 -38.38
CA THR A 39 7.16 7.09 -38.65
C THR A 39 6.09 8.11 -38.99
N ARG A 40 5.16 7.79 -39.90
CA ARG A 40 4.08 8.70 -40.31
C ARG A 40 3.16 9.03 -39.15
N LEU A 41 2.71 8.05 -38.40
CA LEU A 41 1.76 8.23 -37.29
C LEU A 41 2.40 8.96 -36.10
N LEU A 42 3.66 8.64 -35.76
CA LEU A 42 4.41 9.44 -34.77
C LEU A 42 4.62 10.87 -35.21
N GLY A 43 4.84 11.11 -36.51
CA GLY A 43 4.93 12.46 -37.08
C GLY A 43 3.64 13.26 -36.88
N HIS A 44 2.48 12.68 -37.18
CA HIS A 44 1.18 13.30 -36.93
C HIS A 44 0.96 13.58 -35.43
N LEU A 45 1.38 12.65 -34.58
CA LEU A 45 1.31 12.84 -33.14
C LEU A 45 2.16 14.04 -32.67
N MET A 46 3.37 14.18 -33.17
CA MET A 46 4.22 15.35 -32.86
C MET A 46 3.52 16.67 -33.24
N ASP A 47 2.80 16.71 -34.35
CA ASP A 47 2.03 17.89 -34.74
C ASP A 47 0.86 18.16 -33.79
N SER A 48 0.18 17.14 -33.29
CA SER A 48 -0.92 17.29 -32.35
C SER A 48 -0.46 17.69 -30.94
N LEU A 49 0.74 17.29 -30.52
CA LEU A 49 1.32 17.61 -29.22
C LEU A 49 1.98 18.99 -29.17
N LYS A 50 2.42 19.54 -30.32
CA LYS A 50 3.14 20.80 -30.42
C LYS A 50 2.43 21.99 -29.76
N ASN A 51 1.10 21.98 -29.78
CA ASN A 51 0.25 23.05 -29.23
C ASN A 51 -0.23 22.79 -27.81
N LYS A 52 0.26 21.74 -27.15
CA LYS A 52 -0.10 21.42 -25.78
C LYS A 52 0.92 22.01 -24.82
N GLU A 53 0.42 22.64 -23.75
CA GLU A 53 1.28 23.19 -22.70
C GLU A 53 1.79 22.09 -21.77
N ASN A 54 2.93 22.33 -21.13
CA ASN A 54 3.54 21.46 -20.13
C ASN A 54 3.89 20.03 -20.59
N ILE A 55 4.22 19.88 -21.90
CA ILE A 55 4.67 18.62 -22.48
C ILE A 55 6.11 18.74 -22.96
N GLU A 56 6.94 17.78 -22.60
CA GLU A 56 8.25 17.52 -23.18
C GLU A 56 8.27 16.12 -23.80
N VAL A 57 8.87 15.99 -24.96
CA VAL A 57 8.99 14.72 -25.67
C VAL A 57 10.46 14.37 -25.94
N ALA A 58 10.76 13.07 -25.96
CA ALA A 58 12.07 12.54 -26.33
C ALA A 58 11.89 11.29 -27.21
N LEU A 59 12.92 10.93 -27.96
CA LEU A 59 12.93 9.75 -28.81
C LEU A 59 14.19 8.92 -28.55
N ARG A 60 14.01 7.70 -28.06
CA ARG A 60 15.00 6.63 -28.06
C ARG A 60 14.65 5.65 -29.17
N VAL A 61 15.64 5.12 -29.84
CA VAL A 61 15.48 4.13 -30.91
C VAL A 61 16.42 2.98 -30.65
N TYR A 62 15.99 1.78 -30.94
CA TYR A 62 16.84 0.59 -30.91
C TYR A 62 16.79 -0.19 -32.23
N GLY A 63 17.82 -1.00 -32.50
CA GLY A 63 17.89 -1.82 -33.69
C GLY A 63 18.15 -1.02 -34.98
N HIS A 64 18.86 0.10 -34.92
CA HIS A 64 19.09 0.93 -36.12
C HIS A 64 20.55 1.29 -36.40
N GLN A 65 21.47 0.99 -35.49
CA GLN A 65 22.88 1.37 -35.62
C GLN A 65 23.73 0.25 -36.21
N PHE A 66 23.35 -1.02 -35.96
CA PHE A 66 24.08 -2.18 -36.40
C PHE A 66 23.20 -3.05 -37.31
N SER A 67 23.74 -3.45 -38.47
CA SER A 67 22.97 -4.23 -39.44
C SER A 67 23.17 -5.73 -39.23
N VAL A 68 22.07 -6.44 -38.93
CA VAL A 68 22.06 -7.92 -38.85
C VAL A 68 22.41 -8.54 -40.20
N ALA A 69 21.94 -7.94 -41.30
CA ALA A 69 22.25 -8.41 -42.66
C ALA A 69 23.73 -8.31 -43.02
N ALA A 70 24.47 -7.37 -42.40
CA ALA A 70 25.90 -7.24 -42.56
C ALA A 70 26.72 -8.11 -41.56
N GLY A 71 26.05 -8.99 -40.79
CA GLY A 71 26.69 -9.83 -39.78
C GLY A 71 26.96 -9.19 -38.44
N ASN A 72 26.57 -7.92 -38.25
CA ASN A 72 26.77 -7.16 -37.00
C ASN A 72 25.51 -7.27 -36.11
N ARG A 73 25.45 -8.28 -35.26
CA ARG A 73 24.42 -8.38 -34.23
C ARG A 73 24.87 -7.68 -32.95
N SER A 74 24.08 -6.75 -32.44
CA SER A 74 24.36 -6.08 -31.17
C SER A 74 23.12 -6.02 -30.30
N CYS A 75 23.24 -6.58 -29.10
CA CYS A 75 22.20 -6.51 -28.07
C CYS A 75 22.27 -5.23 -27.23
N GLU A 76 23.18 -4.33 -27.56
CA GLU A 76 23.32 -2.99 -26.98
C GLU A 76 22.92 -1.89 -27.97
N ASP A 77 22.31 -2.26 -29.10
CA ASP A 77 21.89 -1.33 -30.15
C ASP A 77 20.68 -0.48 -29.69
N THR A 78 20.96 0.52 -28.91
CA THR A 78 19.95 1.53 -28.49
C THR A 78 20.59 2.90 -28.33
N LYS A 79 19.86 3.97 -28.69
CA LYS A 79 20.35 5.33 -28.59
C LYS A 79 19.23 6.33 -28.34
N LEU A 80 19.47 7.30 -27.42
CA LEU A 80 18.64 8.49 -27.27
C LEU A 80 18.92 9.43 -28.44
N GLU A 81 18.12 9.36 -29.48
CA GLU A 81 18.31 10.14 -30.69
C GLU A 81 17.89 11.62 -30.53
N VAL A 82 16.83 11.85 -29.75
CA VAL A 82 16.37 13.21 -29.43
C VAL A 82 16.09 13.28 -27.92
N PRO A 83 16.93 13.97 -27.13
CA PRO A 83 16.72 14.13 -25.69
C PRO A 83 15.55 15.07 -25.40
N PHE A 84 15.06 15.05 -24.14
CA PHE A 84 14.04 15.97 -23.68
C PHE A 84 14.48 17.43 -23.83
N ALA A 85 13.65 18.23 -24.47
CA ALA A 85 13.83 19.67 -24.58
C ALA A 85 12.50 20.35 -24.93
N ASN A 86 12.41 21.63 -24.66
CA ASN A 86 11.26 22.42 -25.11
C ASN A 86 11.23 22.47 -26.64
N ASN A 87 10.05 22.30 -27.24
CA ASN A 87 9.80 22.45 -28.68
C ASN A 87 10.66 21.57 -29.62
N ASN A 88 11.03 20.36 -29.18
CA ASN A 88 11.81 19.45 -30.00
C ASN A 88 10.97 18.53 -30.93
N PHE A 89 9.67 18.80 -31.09
CA PHE A 89 8.76 18.01 -31.92
C PHE A 89 9.26 17.90 -33.38
N ASN A 90 9.72 19.02 -33.98
CA ASN A 90 10.26 19.00 -35.33
C ASN A 90 11.58 18.21 -35.43
N LYS A 91 12.43 18.22 -34.39
CA LYS A 91 13.66 17.41 -34.37
C LYS A 91 13.34 15.93 -34.39
N ILE A 92 12.31 15.50 -33.63
CA ILE A 92 11.83 14.13 -33.66
C ILE A 92 11.32 13.75 -35.04
N LYS A 93 10.49 14.59 -35.68
CA LYS A 93 9.98 14.35 -37.03
C LYS A 93 11.12 14.16 -38.05
N THR A 94 12.11 15.04 -38.03
CA THR A 94 13.29 14.92 -38.89
C THR A 94 14.03 13.62 -38.63
N LYS A 95 14.31 13.30 -37.34
CA LYS A 95 15.03 12.10 -36.99
C LYS A 95 14.29 10.83 -37.44
N LEU A 96 12.96 10.78 -37.29
CA LEU A 96 12.13 9.64 -37.73
C LEU A 96 12.30 9.36 -39.25
N THR A 97 12.56 10.37 -40.07
CA THR A 97 12.80 10.16 -41.51
C THR A 97 14.19 9.57 -41.84
N GLU A 98 15.15 9.71 -40.92
CA GLU A 98 16.52 9.21 -41.08
C GLU A 98 16.69 7.75 -40.63
N ILE A 99 15.84 7.28 -39.70
CA ILE A 99 15.95 5.95 -39.11
C ILE A 99 15.68 4.87 -40.17
N ARG A 100 16.53 3.83 -40.15
CA ARG A 100 16.39 2.65 -41.00
C ARG A 100 16.39 1.40 -40.11
N PRO A 101 15.41 0.51 -40.27
CA PRO A 101 15.35 -0.73 -39.49
C PRO A 101 16.38 -1.73 -40.02
N THR A 102 17.34 -2.14 -39.18
CA THR A 102 18.44 -3.00 -39.60
C THR A 102 18.95 -3.96 -38.54
N GLY A 103 18.69 -3.74 -37.27
CA GLY A 103 19.33 -4.40 -36.15
C GLY A 103 18.49 -5.49 -35.48
N THR A 104 18.92 -5.88 -34.28
CA THR A 104 18.25 -6.80 -33.35
C THR A 104 17.19 -6.09 -32.52
N THR A 105 16.47 -6.84 -31.66
CA THR A 105 15.37 -6.34 -30.82
C THR A 105 15.74 -6.37 -29.33
N PRO A 106 16.67 -5.51 -28.82
CA PRO A 106 17.11 -5.48 -27.43
C PRO A 106 16.16 -4.62 -26.55
N ILE A 107 14.94 -5.09 -26.32
CA ILE A 107 13.89 -4.32 -25.59
C ILE A 107 14.31 -4.09 -24.14
N ALA A 108 14.72 -5.14 -23.43
CA ALA A 108 15.10 -5.06 -22.03
C ALA A 108 16.26 -4.06 -21.82
N TYR A 109 17.32 -4.18 -22.60
CA TYR A 109 18.46 -3.26 -22.52
C TYR A 109 18.04 -1.84 -22.86
N SER A 110 17.20 -1.65 -23.89
CA SER A 110 16.71 -0.33 -24.29
C SER A 110 15.87 0.32 -23.20
N LEU A 111 14.98 -0.44 -22.54
CA LEU A 111 14.20 0.04 -21.40
C LEU A 111 15.11 0.37 -20.21
N GLU A 112 16.14 -0.44 -19.92
CA GLU A 112 17.07 -0.15 -18.84
C GLU A 112 17.81 1.17 -19.03
N GLN A 113 18.21 1.50 -20.26
CA GLN A 113 18.88 2.75 -20.57
C GLN A 113 17.96 3.98 -20.39
N THR A 114 16.63 3.82 -20.46
CA THR A 114 15.69 4.93 -20.27
C THR A 114 15.78 5.60 -18.90
N LYS A 115 16.30 4.89 -17.88
CA LYS A 115 16.52 5.47 -16.53
C LYS A 115 17.39 6.73 -16.55
N ASN A 116 18.31 6.82 -17.53
CA ASN A 116 19.26 7.92 -17.68
C ASN A 116 18.74 9.02 -18.62
N ASP A 117 17.62 8.80 -19.30
CA ASP A 117 17.08 9.72 -20.29
C ASP A 117 16.25 10.84 -19.67
N PHE A 118 15.68 10.63 -18.49
CA PHE A 118 14.86 11.62 -17.80
C PHE A 118 15.73 12.54 -16.94
N PRO A 119 15.84 13.84 -17.28
CA PRO A 119 16.54 14.78 -16.43
C PRO A 119 15.84 14.94 -15.05
N PRO A 120 16.55 15.31 -13.97
CA PRO A 120 15.97 15.54 -12.67
C PRO A 120 14.77 16.50 -12.70
N CYS A 121 13.69 16.17 -11.98
CA CYS A 121 12.50 17.00 -11.92
C CYS A 121 11.66 16.65 -10.69
N THR A 122 11.20 17.65 -9.94
CA THR A 122 10.43 17.48 -8.70
C THR A 122 8.92 17.35 -8.91
N ASN A 123 8.38 17.84 -10.04
CA ASN A 123 6.95 17.80 -10.37
C ASN A 123 6.72 17.40 -11.83
N CYS A 124 7.28 16.27 -12.22
CA CYS A 124 7.12 15.72 -13.56
C CYS A 124 6.46 14.34 -13.54
N LYS A 125 5.59 14.12 -14.50
CA LYS A 125 5.04 12.80 -14.83
C LYS A 125 5.87 12.24 -15.99
N ASN A 126 6.67 11.21 -15.72
CA ASN A 126 7.54 10.58 -16.72
C ASN A 126 6.85 9.32 -17.28
N ILE A 127 6.71 9.24 -18.59
CA ILE A 127 5.98 8.18 -19.29
C ILE A 127 6.83 7.64 -20.41
N ILE A 128 6.83 6.32 -20.58
CA ILE A 128 7.46 5.65 -21.72
C ILE A 128 6.36 5.05 -22.60
N ILE A 129 6.47 5.27 -23.90
CA ILE A 129 5.64 4.64 -24.93
C ILE A 129 6.57 3.80 -25.79
N LEU A 130 6.47 2.48 -25.64
CA LEU A 130 7.21 1.50 -26.44
C LEU A 130 6.37 1.12 -27.68
N ILE A 131 6.97 1.24 -28.85
CA ILE A 131 6.38 0.85 -30.13
C ILE A 131 7.26 -0.26 -30.69
N THR A 132 6.70 -1.46 -30.84
CA THR A 132 7.44 -2.65 -31.29
C THR A 132 6.56 -3.57 -32.14
N ASP A 133 7.19 -4.35 -33.00
CA ASP A 133 6.55 -5.41 -33.76
C ASP A 133 7.10 -6.80 -33.44
N GLY A 134 7.91 -6.92 -32.40
CA GLY A 134 8.59 -8.15 -32.02
C GLY A 134 8.77 -8.34 -30.53
N ILE A 135 9.34 -9.49 -30.18
CA ILE A 135 9.72 -9.88 -28.82
C ILE A 135 11.21 -9.63 -28.57
N GLU A 136 11.61 -9.70 -27.30
CA GLU A 136 13.01 -9.64 -26.88
C GLU A 136 13.84 -10.73 -27.58
N GLU A 137 14.88 -10.36 -28.31
CA GLU A 137 15.79 -11.30 -29.02
C GLU A 137 17.13 -11.49 -28.31
N CYS A 138 17.41 -10.71 -27.27
CA CYS A 138 18.72 -10.60 -26.64
C CYS A 138 18.80 -11.20 -25.22
N GLN A 139 17.92 -12.13 -24.89
CA GLN A 139 17.90 -12.84 -23.59
C GLN A 139 17.71 -11.91 -22.36
N GLY A 140 17.30 -10.65 -22.56
CA GLY A 140 16.91 -9.75 -21.50
C GLY A 140 15.51 -10.12 -20.94
N ASP A 141 15.23 -9.61 -19.73
CA ASP A 141 13.89 -9.72 -19.13
C ASP A 141 13.22 -8.34 -19.09
N PRO A 142 12.39 -7.95 -20.08
CA PRO A 142 11.70 -6.68 -20.10
C PRO A 142 10.79 -6.46 -18.88
N CYS A 143 10.27 -7.54 -18.29
CA CYS A 143 9.41 -7.49 -17.10
C CYS A 143 10.19 -7.05 -15.87
N ALA A 144 11.35 -7.66 -15.63
CA ALA A 144 12.22 -7.30 -14.52
C ALA A 144 12.70 -5.85 -14.62
N VAL A 145 13.05 -5.40 -15.83
CA VAL A 145 13.47 -4.02 -16.09
C VAL A 145 12.31 -3.04 -15.88
N ALA A 146 11.11 -3.35 -16.39
CA ALA A 146 9.92 -2.53 -16.19
C ALA A 146 9.61 -2.35 -14.70
N LEU A 147 9.69 -3.44 -13.92
CA LEU A 147 9.51 -3.41 -12.47
C LEU A 147 10.55 -2.53 -11.77
N ALA A 148 11.82 -2.62 -12.16
CA ALA A 148 12.91 -1.81 -11.60
C ALA A 148 12.72 -0.32 -11.88
N LEU A 149 12.29 0.04 -13.09
CA LEU A 149 12.00 1.43 -13.49
C LEU A 149 10.83 2.01 -12.71
N GLN A 150 9.75 1.27 -12.52
CA GLN A 150 8.59 1.68 -11.71
C GLN A 150 8.99 1.96 -10.25
N LYS A 151 9.80 1.10 -9.63
CA LYS A 151 10.32 1.31 -8.27
C LYS A 151 11.13 2.60 -8.12
N ASN A 152 11.74 3.08 -9.20
CA ASN A 152 12.52 4.32 -9.24
C ASN A 152 11.68 5.56 -9.64
N GLY A 153 10.35 5.47 -9.61
CA GLY A 153 9.45 6.61 -9.86
C GLY A 153 9.31 7.02 -11.33
N VAL A 154 9.86 6.22 -12.25
CA VAL A 154 9.51 6.34 -13.67
C VAL A 154 8.17 5.63 -13.83
N THR A 155 7.13 6.38 -14.19
CA THR A 155 5.82 5.80 -14.48
C THR A 155 5.93 4.99 -15.77
N LEU A 156 6.36 3.75 -15.62
CA LEU A 156 6.43 2.82 -16.70
C LEU A 156 5.12 2.05 -16.77
N ARG A 157 4.21 2.54 -17.58
CA ARG A 157 3.45 1.66 -18.44
C ARG A 157 3.96 1.93 -19.83
N PRO A 158 4.87 1.13 -20.35
CA PRO A 158 5.05 1.11 -21.77
C PRO A 158 3.65 0.81 -22.33
N PHE A 159 3.14 1.75 -23.07
CA PHE A 159 2.09 1.40 -23.98
C PHE A 159 2.79 0.61 -25.07
N VAL A 160 2.71 -0.71 -24.99
CA VAL A 160 3.22 -1.55 -26.03
C VAL A 160 2.19 -1.52 -27.16
N ILE A 161 2.49 -0.80 -28.19
CA ILE A 161 1.67 -0.79 -29.40
C ILE A 161 2.26 -1.89 -30.30
N GLY A 162 1.63 -3.07 -30.21
CA GLY A 162 2.02 -4.23 -30.98
C GLY A 162 1.49 -4.14 -32.41
N MET A 163 2.37 -4.27 -33.38
CA MET A 163 2.05 -4.23 -34.80
C MET A 163 1.96 -5.64 -35.37
N GLY A 164 0.78 -6.29 -35.24
CA GLY A 164 0.53 -7.62 -35.80
C GLY A 164 1.22 -8.74 -35.02
N LEU A 165 1.23 -8.64 -33.70
CA LEU A 165 1.78 -9.63 -32.78
C LEU A 165 0.80 -10.81 -32.58
N ASP A 166 1.32 -11.98 -32.27
CA ASP A 166 0.52 -13.13 -31.87
C ASP A 166 0.16 -13.13 -30.37
N LEU A 167 -0.74 -14.00 -29.96
CA LEU A 167 -1.22 -14.08 -28.58
C LEU A 167 -0.13 -14.41 -27.57
N GLU A 168 0.86 -15.21 -27.93
CA GLU A 168 1.97 -15.60 -27.06
C GLU A 168 2.88 -14.41 -26.77
N THR A 169 3.16 -13.61 -27.78
CA THR A 169 3.91 -12.35 -27.66
C THR A 169 3.17 -11.32 -26.80
N ILE A 170 1.84 -11.23 -26.94
CA ILE A 170 1.00 -10.34 -26.11
C ILE A 170 1.11 -10.69 -24.63
N GLU A 171 1.04 -11.98 -24.29
CA GLU A 171 1.18 -12.44 -22.90
C GLU A 171 2.55 -12.10 -22.31
N ALA A 172 3.62 -12.20 -23.09
CA ALA A 172 4.97 -11.83 -22.65
C ALA A 172 5.11 -10.34 -22.28
N PHE A 173 4.28 -9.47 -22.84
CA PHE A 173 4.31 -8.02 -22.54
C PHE A 173 3.34 -7.56 -21.46
N ARG A 174 2.45 -8.40 -20.97
CA ARG A 174 1.47 -8.02 -19.92
C ARG A 174 2.12 -7.50 -18.63
N CYS A 175 3.27 -8.04 -18.28
CA CYS A 175 4.04 -7.61 -17.12
C CYS A 175 4.78 -6.28 -17.35
N VAL A 176 5.06 -5.92 -18.60
CA VAL A 176 5.78 -4.71 -18.96
C VAL A 176 4.85 -3.49 -18.86
N GLY A 177 3.58 -3.60 -19.28
CA GLY A 177 2.67 -2.47 -19.24
C GLY A 177 1.29 -2.70 -19.86
N SER A 178 0.60 -1.61 -20.23
CA SER A 178 -0.66 -1.69 -20.97
C SER A 178 -0.38 -2.01 -22.43
N PHE A 179 -0.79 -3.21 -22.82
CA PHE A 179 -0.65 -3.67 -24.19
C PHE A 179 -1.86 -3.27 -25.05
N PHE A 180 -1.57 -2.77 -26.24
CA PHE A 180 -2.57 -2.46 -27.27
C PHE A 180 -2.18 -3.16 -28.57
N GLU A 181 -2.95 -4.15 -28.96
CA GLU A 181 -2.80 -4.78 -30.26
C GLU A 181 -3.39 -3.84 -31.35
N THR A 182 -2.64 -3.68 -32.42
CA THR A 182 -3.10 -2.94 -33.59
C THR A 182 -3.03 -3.81 -34.84
N LYS A 183 -4.16 -3.93 -35.53
CA LYS A 183 -4.29 -4.81 -36.71
C LYS A 183 -3.97 -4.08 -38.02
N ASP A 184 -4.08 -2.77 -38.01
CA ASP A 184 -3.87 -1.90 -39.16
C ASP A 184 -3.46 -0.46 -38.73
N ALA A 185 -3.11 0.36 -39.69
CA ALA A 185 -2.69 1.74 -39.44
C ALA A 185 -3.77 2.59 -38.77
N ALA A 186 -5.05 2.37 -39.03
CA ALA A 186 -6.15 3.12 -38.43
C ALA A 186 -6.32 2.74 -36.96
N SER A 187 -6.24 1.47 -36.60
CA SER A 187 -6.28 1.03 -35.21
C SER A 187 -5.06 1.52 -34.43
N PHE A 188 -3.86 1.57 -35.06
CA PHE A 188 -2.67 2.14 -34.43
C PHE A 188 -2.86 3.65 -34.13
N GLU A 189 -3.38 4.43 -35.06
CA GLU A 189 -3.64 5.85 -34.85
C GLU A 189 -4.65 6.06 -33.72
N ASN A 190 -5.75 5.30 -33.69
CA ASN A 190 -6.73 5.36 -32.62
C ASN A 190 -6.13 5.01 -31.25
N VAL A 191 -5.35 3.94 -31.17
CA VAL A 191 -4.65 3.55 -29.95
C VAL A 191 -3.69 4.65 -29.48
N LEU A 192 -2.91 5.22 -30.39
CA LEU A 192 -1.98 6.28 -30.05
C LEU A 192 -2.71 7.54 -29.52
N GLN A 193 -3.86 7.90 -30.09
CA GLN A 193 -4.72 8.99 -29.61
C GLN A 193 -5.32 8.67 -28.22
N ILE A 194 -5.77 7.44 -28.01
CA ILE A 194 -6.27 7.00 -26.70
C ILE A 194 -5.16 7.11 -25.66
N VAL A 195 -3.96 6.60 -25.94
CA VAL A 195 -2.79 6.64 -25.05
C VAL A 195 -2.46 8.08 -24.68
N ILE A 196 -2.37 8.98 -25.67
CA ILE A 196 -2.08 10.39 -25.41
C ILE A 196 -3.21 11.08 -24.64
N SER A 197 -4.46 10.78 -24.96
CA SER A 197 -5.61 11.26 -24.17
C SER A 197 -5.51 10.82 -22.71
N GLN A 198 -5.16 9.57 -22.48
CA GLN A 198 -4.96 9.02 -21.13
C GLN A 198 -3.82 9.69 -20.37
N VAL A 199 -2.77 10.05 -21.09
CA VAL A 199 -1.60 10.75 -20.53
C VAL A 199 -1.93 12.19 -20.17
N MET A 200 -2.77 12.86 -20.97
CA MET A 200 -3.05 14.31 -20.93
C MET A 200 -4.25 14.68 -20.05
N ASN A 201 -5.22 13.81 -19.89
CA ASN A 201 -6.45 14.14 -19.17
C ASN A 201 -6.27 14.02 -17.66
N ASN A 202 -6.84 14.97 -16.91
CA ASN A 202 -6.92 14.92 -15.45
C ASN A 202 -7.87 13.79 -15.03
N THR A 203 -7.31 12.69 -14.63
CA THR A 203 -8.04 11.56 -14.08
C THR A 203 -8.13 11.73 -12.58
N THR A 204 -9.31 11.63 -12.04
CA THR A 204 -9.55 11.77 -10.60
C THR A 204 -10.21 10.52 -10.03
N VAL A 205 -9.99 10.33 -8.73
CA VAL A 205 -10.65 9.28 -7.97
C VAL A 205 -11.32 9.86 -6.72
N GLN A 206 -12.48 9.35 -6.41
CA GLN A 206 -13.19 9.51 -5.15
C GLN A 206 -13.32 8.13 -4.51
N VAL A 207 -12.93 8.00 -3.25
CA VAL A 207 -13.12 6.76 -2.49
C VAL A 207 -14.35 6.94 -1.61
N ASN A 208 -15.30 6.02 -1.74
CA ASN A 208 -16.47 5.94 -0.90
C ASN A 208 -16.27 4.83 0.12
N LEU A 209 -16.08 5.18 1.39
CA LEU A 209 -16.03 4.21 2.48
C LEU A 209 -17.45 3.93 2.95
N MET A 210 -17.93 2.73 2.65
CA MET A 210 -19.32 2.33 2.85
C MET A 210 -19.55 1.87 4.28
N ASP A 211 -20.67 2.30 4.85
CA ASP A 211 -21.20 1.79 6.10
C ASP A 211 -21.92 0.41 5.90
N ALA A 212 -22.44 -0.16 6.98
CA ALA A 212 -23.17 -1.43 6.94
C ALA A 212 -24.45 -1.41 6.07
N PHE A 213 -24.93 -0.22 5.69
CA PHE A 213 -26.13 -0.01 4.86
C PHE A 213 -25.78 0.36 3.42
N GLY A 214 -24.50 0.31 3.05
CA GLY A 214 -24.01 0.68 1.71
C GLY A 214 -24.02 2.19 1.44
N LYS A 215 -24.02 3.04 2.47
CA LYS A 215 -23.89 4.49 2.33
C LYS A 215 -22.46 4.95 2.57
N PRO A 216 -21.95 5.94 1.84
CA PRO A 216 -20.56 6.42 1.96
C PRO A 216 -20.39 7.39 3.14
N THR A 217 -20.64 6.91 4.35
CA THR A 217 -20.63 7.73 5.59
C THR A 217 -19.38 7.58 6.44
N GLU A 218 -18.54 6.60 6.14
CA GLU A 218 -17.30 6.38 6.88
C GLU A 218 -16.20 7.35 6.44
N THR A 219 -15.40 7.84 7.39
CA THR A 219 -14.40 8.87 7.16
C THR A 219 -13.30 8.87 8.22
N ASP A 220 -12.33 9.81 8.11
CA ASP A 220 -11.24 10.04 9.06
C ASP A 220 -10.36 8.82 9.26
N VAL A 221 -10.00 8.18 8.15
CA VAL A 221 -9.11 7.03 8.12
C VAL A 221 -8.05 7.20 7.02
N ASN A 222 -6.84 6.76 7.29
CA ASN A 222 -5.76 6.80 6.32
C ASN A 222 -5.98 5.74 5.22
N MET A 223 -5.62 6.10 3.98
CA MET A 223 -5.69 5.24 2.79
C MET A 223 -4.37 5.29 2.05
N THR A 224 -3.89 4.14 1.63
CA THR A 224 -2.67 4.04 0.82
C THR A 224 -2.97 3.32 -0.49
N PHE A 225 -2.63 3.96 -1.61
CA PHE A 225 -2.65 3.35 -2.93
C PHE A 225 -1.28 2.80 -3.27
N TYR A 226 -1.23 1.52 -3.53
CA TYR A 226 -0.04 0.81 -4.03
C TYR A 226 -0.21 0.52 -5.50
N ASP A 227 0.88 0.57 -6.27
CA ASP A 227 0.90 -0.05 -7.59
C ASP A 227 0.68 -1.57 -7.43
N SER A 228 -0.33 -2.13 -8.10
CA SER A 228 -0.69 -3.55 -7.96
C SER A 228 0.43 -4.49 -8.39
N PHE A 229 1.32 -4.06 -9.29
CA PHE A 229 2.43 -4.86 -9.80
C PHE A 229 3.70 -4.70 -8.96
N SER A 230 4.20 -3.48 -8.82
CA SER A 230 5.47 -3.20 -8.12
C SER A 230 5.34 -3.21 -6.61
N LYS A 231 4.10 -3.13 -6.07
CA LYS A 231 3.79 -2.94 -4.64
C LYS A 231 4.40 -1.69 -4.04
N SER A 232 4.84 -0.74 -4.88
CA SER A 232 5.34 0.55 -4.42
C SER A 232 4.20 1.47 -4.02
N ILE A 233 4.42 2.29 -2.98
CA ILE A 233 3.47 3.32 -2.54
C ILE A 233 3.39 4.39 -3.62
N GLN A 234 2.17 4.68 -4.08
CA GLN A 234 1.90 5.73 -5.06
C GLN A 234 1.29 6.96 -4.39
N TYR A 235 0.31 6.77 -3.53
CA TYR A 235 -0.38 7.85 -2.83
C TYR A 235 -0.72 7.44 -1.40
N ASN A 236 -0.73 8.41 -0.52
CA ASN A 236 -1.15 8.24 0.86
C ASN A 236 -2.01 9.45 1.27
N PHE A 237 -3.26 9.21 1.63
CA PHE A 237 -4.25 10.23 1.93
C PHE A 237 -5.00 9.92 3.23
N ILE A 238 -5.46 10.94 3.93
CA ILE A 238 -6.49 10.79 4.95
C ILE A 238 -7.84 10.99 4.26
N HIS A 239 -8.71 9.98 4.33
CA HIS A 239 -10.06 10.08 3.80
C HIS A 239 -10.85 11.12 4.57
N THR A 240 -11.49 12.05 3.86
CA THR A 240 -12.35 13.08 4.43
C THR A 240 -13.64 13.20 3.64
N ILE A 241 -14.70 13.63 4.31
CA ILE A 241 -15.97 14.03 3.68
C ILE A 241 -16.22 15.51 3.99
N ASN A 242 -16.83 16.22 3.05
CA ASN A 242 -17.21 17.63 3.25
C ASN A 242 -18.50 17.75 4.09
N ALA A 243 -18.93 18.99 4.36
CA ALA A 243 -20.15 19.27 5.13
C ALA A 243 -21.44 18.68 4.52
N TYR A 244 -21.41 18.28 3.26
CA TYR A 244 -22.54 17.64 2.55
C TYR A 244 -22.41 16.10 2.51
N GLY A 245 -21.42 15.53 3.21
CA GLY A 245 -21.18 14.09 3.23
C GLY A 245 -20.56 13.54 1.95
N VAL A 246 -19.97 14.38 1.11
CA VAL A 246 -19.31 13.95 -0.13
C VAL A 246 -17.81 13.79 0.13
N PRO A 247 -17.23 12.60 -0.19
CA PRO A 247 -15.80 12.37 -0.10
C PRO A 247 -14.99 13.28 -1.01
N ASP A 248 -13.77 13.60 -0.60
CA ASP A 248 -12.86 14.42 -1.40
C ASP A 248 -12.39 13.68 -2.66
N THR A 249 -11.99 14.46 -3.65
CA THR A 249 -11.55 13.98 -4.96
C THR A 249 -10.07 14.26 -5.15
N VAL A 250 -9.30 13.22 -5.47
CA VAL A 250 -7.86 13.32 -5.65
C VAL A 250 -7.45 12.97 -7.08
N PRO A 251 -6.45 13.65 -7.66
CA PRO A 251 -5.89 13.28 -8.96
C PRO A 251 -5.12 11.96 -8.82
N ILE A 252 -5.29 11.07 -9.81
CA ILE A 252 -4.61 9.77 -9.82
C ILE A 252 -4.06 9.47 -11.22
N ASN A 253 -2.96 8.73 -11.29
CA ASN A 253 -2.39 8.31 -12.56
C ASN A 253 -3.19 7.14 -13.14
N PRO A 254 -3.88 7.30 -14.28
CA PRO A 254 -4.68 6.24 -14.88
C PRO A 254 -3.85 5.13 -15.54
N ALA A 255 -2.55 5.33 -15.64
CA ALA A 255 -1.67 4.35 -16.26
C ALA A 255 -1.30 3.18 -15.33
N LEU A 256 -1.67 3.21 -14.05
CA LEU A 256 -1.40 2.16 -13.07
C LEU A 256 -2.68 1.44 -12.67
N ARG A 257 -2.54 0.18 -12.26
CA ARG A 257 -3.53 -0.53 -11.46
C ARG A 257 -3.18 -0.39 -9.99
N TYR A 258 -4.17 -0.32 -9.13
CA TYR A 258 -3.94 -0.01 -7.74
C TYR A 258 -4.48 -1.08 -6.80
N ASP A 259 -3.71 -1.36 -5.75
CA ASP A 259 -4.22 -1.95 -4.53
C ASP A 259 -4.43 -0.83 -3.52
N LEU A 260 -5.66 -0.68 -3.04
CA LEU A 260 -6.03 0.31 -2.03
C LEU A 260 -6.12 -0.36 -0.66
N VAL A 261 -5.30 0.09 0.28
CA VAL A 261 -5.39 -0.29 1.69
C VAL A 261 -6.03 0.85 2.46
N VAL A 262 -7.14 0.57 3.12
CA VAL A 262 -7.77 1.47 4.10
C VAL A 262 -7.35 1.01 5.49
N HIS A 263 -6.64 1.86 6.22
CA HIS A 263 -6.02 1.55 7.52
C HIS A 263 -7.05 1.63 8.66
N THR A 264 -8.15 0.91 8.49
CA THR A 264 -9.10 0.62 9.57
C THR A 264 -8.51 -0.41 10.54
N LEU A 265 -9.19 -0.72 11.62
CA LEU A 265 -8.84 -1.78 12.56
C LEU A 265 -9.91 -2.88 12.52
N PRO A 266 -9.60 -4.06 11.96
CA PRO A 266 -8.45 -4.39 11.10
C PRO A 266 -8.48 -3.71 9.74
N GLU A 267 -7.35 -3.73 9.00
CA GLU A 267 -7.24 -3.11 7.67
C GLU A 267 -8.15 -3.77 6.64
N VAL A 268 -8.68 -2.95 5.72
CA VAL A 268 -9.42 -3.40 4.53
C VAL A 268 -8.59 -3.15 3.28
N THR A 269 -8.49 -4.15 2.42
CA THR A 269 -7.78 -4.04 1.14
C THR A 269 -8.70 -4.32 -0.04
N LYS A 270 -8.72 -3.41 -1.01
CA LYS A 270 -9.33 -3.62 -2.33
C LYS A 270 -8.22 -3.70 -3.37
N LYS A 271 -8.12 -4.85 -4.04
CA LYS A 271 -7.03 -5.15 -4.97
C LYS A 271 -7.42 -4.92 -6.42
N ASP A 272 -6.39 -4.75 -7.26
CA ASP A 272 -6.46 -4.72 -8.72
C ASP A 272 -7.47 -3.71 -9.28
N ILE A 273 -7.46 -2.50 -8.72
CA ILE A 273 -8.36 -1.43 -9.12
C ILE A 273 -7.86 -0.84 -10.45
N GLU A 274 -8.71 -0.88 -11.46
CA GLU A 274 -8.49 -0.24 -12.74
C GLU A 274 -9.08 1.16 -12.78
N ILE A 275 -8.31 2.13 -13.26
CA ILE A 275 -8.73 3.53 -13.35
C ILE A 275 -9.03 3.89 -14.80
N THR A 276 -10.24 4.32 -15.07
CA THR A 276 -10.62 4.83 -16.39
C THR A 276 -10.02 6.23 -16.58
N ALA A 277 -9.13 6.34 -17.56
CA ALA A 277 -8.47 7.59 -17.88
C ALA A 277 -9.42 8.69 -18.36
N GLY A 278 -9.12 9.94 -18.00
CA GLY A 278 -9.89 11.11 -18.40
C GLY A 278 -11.29 11.19 -17.78
N LYS A 279 -11.57 10.37 -16.75
CA LYS A 279 -12.85 10.36 -16.05
C LYS A 279 -12.68 10.55 -14.56
N HIS A 280 -13.73 10.93 -13.90
CA HIS A 280 -13.88 10.81 -12.46
C HIS A 280 -14.26 9.38 -12.12
N ASN A 281 -13.42 8.70 -11.34
CA ASN A 281 -13.61 7.30 -10.93
C ASN A 281 -14.11 7.26 -9.49
N ILE A 282 -15.07 6.40 -9.20
CA ILE A 282 -15.60 6.19 -7.86
C ILE A 282 -15.22 4.78 -7.41
N ILE A 283 -14.52 4.67 -6.27
CA ILE A 283 -14.10 3.41 -5.67
C ILE A 283 -14.88 3.19 -4.38
N GLY A 284 -15.80 2.24 -4.37
CA GLY A 284 -16.50 1.82 -3.14
C GLY A 284 -15.66 0.81 -2.37
N VAL A 285 -15.53 0.99 -1.04
CA VAL A 285 -14.88 0.06 -0.11
C VAL A 285 -15.76 -0.12 1.10
N ASP A 286 -16.16 -1.36 1.38
CA ASP A 286 -16.95 -1.67 2.57
C ASP A 286 -16.05 -1.57 3.80
N ALA A 287 -16.30 -0.59 4.64
CA ALA A 287 -15.53 -0.29 5.84
C ALA A 287 -16.41 0.19 6.98
N PRO A 288 -17.50 -0.52 7.31
CA PRO A 288 -18.42 -0.12 8.38
C PRO A 288 -17.70 -0.11 9.72
N GLN A 289 -17.84 0.96 10.50
CA GLN A 289 -17.09 1.16 11.73
C GLN A 289 -17.98 1.47 12.92
N GLY A 290 -17.55 1.01 14.11
CA GLY A 290 -18.05 1.37 15.41
C GLY A 290 -16.91 1.66 16.37
N MET A 291 -17.23 2.00 17.60
CA MET A 291 -16.25 2.34 18.63
C MET A 291 -16.25 1.32 19.77
N LEU A 292 -15.07 1.08 20.33
CA LEU A 292 -14.88 0.29 21.54
C LEU A 292 -14.26 1.17 22.62
N LYS A 293 -14.83 1.14 23.82
CA LYS A 293 -14.28 1.77 25.02
C LYS A 293 -14.34 0.79 26.19
N MET A 294 -13.25 0.65 26.93
CA MET A 294 -13.21 -0.11 28.17
C MET A 294 -13.22 0.86 29.34
N GLU A 295 -14.05 0.60 30.34
CA GLU A 295 -14.27 1.48 31.48
C GLU A 295 -14.31 0.67 32.79
N MET A 296 -14.03 1.34 33.90
CA MET A 296 -14.32 0.87 35.27
C MET A 296 -15.06 1.95 36.02
N SER A 297 -15.74 1.57 37.12
CA SER A 297 -16.63 2.49 37.85
C SER A 297 -15.89 3.43 38.79
N GLY A 298 -14.77 2.96 39.32
CA GLY A 298 -13.95 3.67 40.29
C GLY A 298 -12.68 4.29 39.68
N LEU A 299 -11.73 4.58 40.55
CA LEU A 299 -10.43 5.12 40.12
C LEU A 299 -9.61 4.01 39.45
N ASN A 300 -8.99 4.39 38.34
CA ASN A 300 -8.05 3.51 37.67
C ASN A 300 -6.71 3.51 38.42
N GLU A 301 -6.48 2.48 39.23
CA GLU A 301 -5.23 2.30 39.96
C GLU A 301 -4.09 1.77 39.08
N TYR A 302 -4.38 1.38 37.82
CA TYR A 302 -3.38 0.95 36.87
C TYR A 302 -2.74 2.15 36.17
N SER A 303 -1.41 2.19 36.10
CA SER A 303 -0.68 3.26 35.43
C SER A 303 -0.72 3.14 33.91
N ASP A 304 -0.83 1.94 33.37
CA ASP A 304 -0.78 1.65 31.92
C ASP A 304 -1.51 0.33 31.63
N LEU A 305 -2.83 0.31 31.82
CA LEU A 305 -3.64 -0.86 31.53
C LEU A 305 -3.91 -0.98 30.04
N LYS A 306 -3.62 -2.15 29.48
CA LYS A 306 -3.81 -2.43 28.06
C LYS A 306 -4.73 -3.62 27.83
N CYS A 307 -5.33 -3.62 26.63
CA CYS A 307 -6.17 -4.69 26.13
C CYS A 307 -5.64 -5.19 24.79
N LEU A 308 -5.44 -6.48 24.68
CA LEU A 308 -5.16 -7.15 23.40
C LEU A 308 -6.49 -7.41 22.70
N VAL A 309 -6.61 -6.91 21.48
CA VAL A 309 -7.82 -7.06 20.66
C VAL A 309 -7.56 -8.03 19.53
N ARG A 310 -8.44 -9.04 19.39
CA ARG A 310 -8.39 -10.07 18.35
C ARG A 310 -9.76 -10.17 17.67
N LYS A 311 -9.80 -10.61 16.41
CA LYS A 311 -11.07 -11.02 15.81
C LYS A 311 -11.58 -12.26 16.55
N HIS A 312 -12.89 -12.37 16.70
CA HIS A 312 -13.48 -13.52 17.39
C HIS A 312 -13.04 -14.85 16.74
N GLY A 313 -12.50 -15.75 17.58
CA GLY A 313 -11.98 -17.04 17.16
C GLY A 313 -10.57 -17.00 16.55
N ASP A 314 -9.93 -15.84 16.43
CA ASP A 314 -8.55 -15.71 15.95
C ASP A 314 -7.58 -15.61 17.16
N LEU A 315 -6.43 -16.25 17.04
CA LEU A 315 -5.37 -16.17 18.06
C LEU A 315 -4.45 -14.96 17.85
N LYS A 316 -4.48 -14.35 16.65
CA LYS A 316 -3.59 -13.24 16.31
C LYS A 316 -4.13 -11.92 16.87
N THR A 317 -3.36 -11.29 17.76
CA THR A 317 -3.60 -9.91 18.18
C THR A 317 -3.27 -8.97 17.03
N PHE A 318 -4.22 -8.15 16.59
CA PHE A 318 -4.00 -7.16 15.56
C PHE A 318 -3.92 -5.74 16.11
N HIS A 319 -4.43 -5.50 17.33
CA HIS A 319 -4.33 -4.18 17.98
C HIS A 319 -4.15 -4.33 19.49
N VAL A 320 -3.45 -3.35 20.08
CA VAL A 320 -3.30 -3.20 21.53
C VAL A 320 -3.87 -1.85 21.92
N GLN A 321 -5.05 -1.85 22.54
CA GLN A 321 -5.75 -0.63 22.92
C GLN A 321 -5.42 -0.25 24.36
N ASN A 322 -5.19 1.06 24.60
CA ASN A 322 -5.10 1.60 25.94
C ASN A 322 -6.48 1.56 26.62
N PHE A 323 -6.48 1.33 27.91
CA PHE A 323 -7.71 1.36 28.69
C PHE A 323 -8.26 2.78 28.78
N GLU A 324 -9.60 2.96 28.82
CA GLU A 324 -10.32 4.24 28.80
C GLU A 324 -10.25 5.04 27.50
N GLU A 325 -9.38 4.66 26.55
CA GLU A 325 -9.35 5.24 25.23
C GLU A 325 -10.51 4.72 24.37
N THR A 326 -11.10 5.60 23.56
CA THR A 326 -12.13 5.20 22.59
C THR A 326 -11.45 4.97 21.24
N THR A 327 -11.52 3.75 20.73
CA THR A 327 -10.87 3.38 19.47
C THR A 327 -11.90 2.88 18.46
N LYS A 328 -11.73 3.27 17.20
CA LYS A 328 -12.60 2.91 16.08
C LYS A 328 -12.17 1.56 15.48
N TYR A 329 -13.13 0.66 15.30
CA TYR A 329 -12.93 -0.68 14.72
C TYR A 329 -13.95 -0.95 13.61
N LEU A 330 -13.64 -1.89 12.72
CA LEU A 330 -14.65 -2.43 11.83
C LEU A 330 -15.77 -3.11 12.63
N VAL A 331 -16.98 -3.05 12.10
CA VAL A 331 -18.14 -3.79 12.65
C VAL A 331 -17.83 -5.28 12.67
N GLY A 332 -18.15 -5.94 13.77
CA GLY A 332 -17.92 -7.38 13.95
C GLY A 332 -17.77 -7.83 15.40
N ASP A 333 -17.44 -9.10 15.58
CA ASP A 333 -17.23 -9.72 16.87
C ASP A 333 -15.72 -9.82 17.17
N TYR A 334 -15.35 -9.49 18.42
CA TYR A 334 -13.97 -9.42 18.87
C TYR A 334 -13.77 -10.14 20.20
N ASP A 335 -12.58 -10.67 20.40
CA ASP A 335 -12.11 -11.21 21.67
C ASP A 335 -11.13 -10.26 22.33
N LEU A 336 -11.37 -9.93 23.58
CA LEU A 336 -10.61 -8.98 24.37
C LEU A 336 -9.86 -9.71 25.49
N GLU A 337 -8.56 -9.43 25.63
CA GLU A 337 -7.75 -9.87 26.76
C GLU A 337 -7.18 -8.65 27.48
N ILE A 338 -7.77 -8.30 28.62
CA ILE A 338 -7.35 -7.13 29.42
C ILE A 338 -6.23 -7.59 30.36
N LEU A 339 -5.11 -6.88 30.36
CA LEU A 339 -3.88 -7.26 31.02
C LEU A 339 -3.87 -6.92 32.53
N THR A 340 -4.98 -7.24 33.18
CA THR A 340 -5.11 -7.20 34.65
C THR A 340 -4.43 -8.41 35.34
N LEU A 341 -4.44 -8.45 36.66
CA LEU A 341 -4.04 -9.61 37.43
C LEU A 341 -5.23 -10.10 38.30
N PRO A 342 -5.77 -11.31 38.02
CA PRO A 342 -5.56 -12.11 36.82
C PRO A 342 -6.11 -11.46 35.57
N ARG A 343 -5.68 -11.92 34.38
CA ARG A 343 -6.17 -11.40 33.09
C ARG A 343 -7.66 -11.63 32.93
N ILE A 344 -8.35 -10.66 32.38
CA ILE A 344 -9.77 -10.77 32.04
C ILE A 344 -9.90 -11.08 30.56
N ASN A 345 -10.54 -12.19 30.21
CA ASN A 345 -10.88 -12.57 28.86
C ASN A 345 -12.38 -12.38 28.64
N ILE A 346 -12.74 -11.61 27.62
CA ILE A 346 -14.13 -11.36 27.22
C ILE A 346 -14.25 -11.73 25.76
N ASN A 347 -14.98 -12.81 25.49
CA ASN A 347 -15.13 -13.31 24.14
C ASN A 347 -16.39 -12.76 23.48
N LYS A 348 -16.34 -12.61 22.16
CA LYS A 348 -17.45 -12.23 21.30
C LYS A 348 -18.10 -10.89 21.67
N VAL A 349 -17.26 -9.88 21.91
CA VAL A 349 -17.72 -8.50 22.06
C VAL A 349 -18.14 -7.97 20.70
N ASN A 350 -19.42 -7.67 20.54
CA ASN A 350 -19.93 -7.13 19.28
C ASN A 350 -19.73 -5.62 19.19
N ILE A 351 -19.10 -5.16 18.12
CA ILE A 351 -18.96 -3.74 17.76
C ILE A 351 -19.96 -3.44 16.66
N ALA A 352 -20.93 -2.59 16.94
CA ALA A 352 -22.01 -2.21 16.01
C ALA A 352 -21.71 -0.88 15.31
N GLN A 353 -22.27 -0.73 14.09
CA GLN A 353 -22.15 0.45 13.24
C GLN A 353 -22.50 1.74 14.00
N SER A 354 -21.59 2.74 13.91
CA SER A 354 -21.80 4.09 14.47
C SER A 354 -22.17 4.10 15.97
N HIS A 355 -21.81 3.03 16.69
CA HIS A 355 -22.12 2.86 18.11
C HIS A 355 -20.83 2.74 18.94
N THR A 356 -20.87 3.22 20.19
CA THR A 356 -19.80 2.98 21.15
C THR A 356 -20.15 1.78 22.01
N THR A 357 -19.51 0.64 21.76
CA THR A 357 -19.57 -0.54 22.60
C THR A 357 -18.73 -0.29 23.86
N LYS A 358 -19.38 -0.27 25.03
CA LYS A 358 -18.71 -0.09 26.32
C LYS A 358 -18.53 -1.42 27.02
N VAL A 359 -17.32 -1.69 27.45
CA VAL A 359 -16.96 -2.88 28.23
C VAL A 359 -16.54 -2.45 29.62
N PHE A 360 -17.33 -2.86 30.62
CA PHE A 360 -17.06 -2.53 32.02
C PHE A 360 -16.34 -3.71 32.70
N ILE A 361 -15.28 -3.40 33.44
CA ILE A 361 -14.61 -4.34 34.33
C ILE A 361 -14.72 -3.86 35.78
N ALA A 362 -14.58 -4.81 36.71
CA ALA A 362 -14.59 -4.50 38.14
C ALA A 362 -13.38 -3.61 38.50
N ASP A 363 -13.57 -2.69 39.44
CA ASP A 363 -12.47 -1.92 39.98
C ASP A 363 -11.51 -2.85 40.71
N PRO A 364 -10.18 -2.72 40.49
CA PRO A 364 -9.22 -3.54 41.21
C PRO A 364 -9.17 -3.23 42.70
N GLY A 365 -8.59 -4.10 43.48
CA GLY A 365 -8.18 -3.78 44.83
C GLY A 365 -6.66 -3.82 44.98
N ILE A 366 -6.16 -3.20 46.04
CA ILE A 366 -4.73 -3.08 46.33
C ILE A 366 -4.36 -4.10 47.44
N ALA A 367 -3.50 -5.07 47.12
CA ALA A 367 -2.94 -6.02 48.08
C ALA A 367 -1.54 -5.56 48.51
N THR A 368 -1.36 -5.15 49.75
CA THR A 368 -0.04 -4.93 50.35
C THR A 368 0.38 -6.16 51.15
N ILE A 369 1.43 -6.81 50.67
CA ILE A 369 1.94 -8.07 51.23
C ILE A 369 3.19 -7.78 52.07
N PHE A 370 3.21 -8.26 53.29
CA PHE A 370 4.36 -8.17 54.22
C PHE A 370 4.90 -9.56 54.49
N LEU A 371 6.14 -9.81 54.14
CA LEU A 371 6.87 -11.03 54.39
C LEU A 371 7.80 -10.89 55.60
N PRO A 372 7.94 -11.91 56.48
CA PRO A 372 8.80 -11.80 57.64
C PRO A 372 10.31 -11.73 57.29
N ALA A 373 10.70 -12.27 56.16
CA ALA A 373 12.06 -12.20 55.64
C ALA A 373 12.04 -12.30 54.10
N LYS A 374 13.15 -11.99 53.44
CA LYS A 374 13.34 -12.21 52.01
C LYS A 374 13.13 -13.68 51.68
N GLY A 375 12.56 -13.96 50.53
CA GLY A 375 12.24 -15.32 50.13
C GLY A 375 11.52 -15.43 48.80
N ILE A 376 11.12 -16.65 48.47
CA ILE A 376 10.31 -16.95 47.28
C ILE A 376 8.85 -16.88 47.68
N ALA A 377 8.08 -16.07 47.00
CA ALA A 377 6.64 -15.95 47.21
C ALA A 377 5.89 -15.88 45.88
N SER A 378 4.81 -16.65 45.78
CA SER A 378 3.96 -16.68 44.60
C SER A 378 2.50 -16.48 45.00
N VAL A 379 1.79 -15.66 44.18
CA VAL A 379 0.37 -15.39 44.34
C VAL A 379 -0.41 -16.21 43.33
N PHE A 380 -1.44 -16.87 43.80
CA PHE A 380 -2.38 -17.68 43.02
C PHE A 380 -3.78 -17.10 43.16
N VAL A 381 -4.57 -17.15 42.10
CA VAL A 381 -6.03 -16.97 42.18
C VAL A 381 -6.66 -18.34 42.43
N GLU A 382 -7.65 -18.42 43.30
CA GLU A 382 -8.38 -19.62 43.61
C GLU A 382 -9.75 -19.61 42.92
N GLU A 383 -9.92 -20.46 41.91
CA GLU A 383 -11.14 -20.62 41.14
C GLU A 383 -11.51 -22.08 41.02
N ASN A 384 -12.78 -22.41 41.33
CA ASN A 384 -13.32 -23.78 41.22
C ASN A 384 -12.41 -24.86 41.87
N ASN A 385 -11.94 -24.59 43.07
CA ASN A 385 -11.00 -25.46 43.82
C ASN A 385 -9.67 -25.74 43.11
N THR A 386 -9.28 -24.89 42.17
CA THR A 386 -7.98 -24.93 41.50
C THR A 386 -7.19 -23.66 41.76
N LEU A 387 -5.86 -23.80 41.86
CA LEU A 387 -4.95 -22.69 42.02
C LEU A 387 -4.32 -22.38 40.67
N LYS A 388 -4.51 -21.15 40.17
CA LYS A 388 -3.82 -20.66 39.01
C LYS A 388 -2.78 -19.62 39.43
N TRP A 389 -1.52 -19.87 39.06
CA TRP A 389 -0.45 -18.88 39.27
C TRP A 389 -0.72 -17.61 38.50
N ILE A 390 -0.49 -16.45 39.16
CA ILE A 390 -0.67 -15.15 38.52
C ILE A 390 0.52 -14.21 38.68
N TYR A 391 1.28 -14.29 39.78
CA TYR A 391 2.33 -13.34 40.07
C TYR A 391 3.38 -13.92 41.03
N ASN A 392 4.66 -13.57 40.82
CA ASN A 392 5.74 -13.84 41.80
C ASN A 392 6.20 -12.51 42.40
N LEU A 393 6.28 -12.47 43.73
CA LEU A 393 6.85 -11.32 44.42
C LEU A 393 8.37 -11.26 44.18
N SER A 394 8.93 -10.05 44.25
CA SER A 394 10.37 -9.86 44.24
C SER A 394 11.03 -10.61 45.41
N PRO A 395 11.98 -11.52 45.15
CA PRO A 395 12.64 -12.30 46.21
C PRO A 395 13.48 -11.46 47.16
N ASN A 396 13.80 -10.22 46.76
CA ASN A 396 14.60 -9.27 47.55
C ASN A 396 13.78 -8.28 48.38
N SER A 397 12.46 -8.32 48.27
CA SER A 397 11.55 -7.43 49.01
C SER A 397 10.84 -8.17 50.13
N THR A 398 10.66 -7.52 51.25
CA THR A 398 9.80 -7.97 52.38
C THR A 398 8.44 -7.28 52.37
N ARG A 399 8.25 -6.28 51.46
CA ARG A 399 6.98 -5.59 51.28
C ARG A 399 6.76 -5.33 49.80
N GLU A 400 5.61 -5.75 49.30
CA GLU A 400 5.23 -5.48 47.91
C GLU A 400 3.74 -5.15 47.82
N THR A 401 3.40 -4.25 46.91
CA THR A 401 2.00 -3.88 46.65
C THR A 401 1.65 -4.33 45.24
N VAL A 402 0.56 -5.10 45.13
CA VAL A 402 0.08 -5.66 43.87
C VAL A 402 -1.38 -5.26 43.68
N ILE A 403 -1.69 -4.80 42.47
CA ILE A 403 -3.06 -4.45 42.05
C ILE A 403 -3.70 -5.74 41.51
N LEU A 404 -4.79 -6.18 42.15
CA LEU A 404 -5.47 -7.44 41.85
C LEU A 404 -6.95 -7.21 41.58
N GLN A 405 -7.49 -7.98 40.63
CA GLN A 405 -8.95 -8.00 40.41
C GLN A 405 -9.67 -8.61 41.65
N PRO A 406 -10.95 -8.27 41.88
CA PRO A 406 -11.73 -8.89 42.94
C PRO A 406 -11.74 -10.42 42.82
N GLY A 407 -11.48 -11.12 43.92
CA GLY A 407 -11.37 -12.57 43.91
C GLY A 407 -10.81 -13.15 45.20
N ASN A 408 -10.71 -14.51 45.27
CA ASN A 408 -10.06 -15.21 46.33
C ASN A 408 -8.66 -15.61 45.89
N TYR A 409 -7.72 -15.40 46.78
CA TYR A 409 -6.30 -15.55 46.45
C TYR A 409 -5.60 -16.37 47.53
N ARG A 410 -4.50 -16.99 47.14
CA ARG A 410 -3.58 -17.66 48.01
C ARG A 410 -2.16 -17.21 47.72
N ILE A 411 -1.42 -16.87 48.76
CA ILE A 411 0.01 -16.62 48.68
C ILE A 411 0.75 -17.77 49.33
N VAL A 412 1.76 -18.27 48.65
CA VAL A 412 2.66 -19.33 49.14
C VAL A 412 4.04 -18.72 49.27
N TYR A 413 4.66 -18.82 50.44
CA TYR A 413 5.93 -18.20 50.77
C TYR A 413 6.88 -19.14 51.45
N ARG A 414 8.16 -19.07 51.13
CA ARG A 414 9.26 -19.70 51.84
C ARG A 414 10.44 -18.72 51.94
N SER A 415 11.00 -18.59 53.18
CA SER A 415 12.18 -17.75 53.41
C SER A 415 13.41 -18.30 52.66
N VAL A 416 14.29 -17.44 52.19
CA VAL A 416 15.57 -17.83 51.60
C VAL A 416 16.48 -18.59 52.56
N ASN A 417 16.33 -18.36 53.87
CA ASN A 417 17.11 -19.02 54.92
C ASN A 417 16.57 -20.43 55.30
N SER A 418 15.47 -20.82 54.67
CA SER A 418 14.83 -22.13 54.91
C SER A 418 15.24 -23.13 53.84
N ASN A 419 15.77 -24.27 54.25
CA ASN A 419 16.14 -25.38 53.37
C ASN A 419 15.13 -26.56 53.38
N LYS A 420 14.04 -26.45 54.18
CA LYS A 420 13.05 -27.53 54.33
C LYS A 420 11.74 -27.15 53.65
N VAL A 421 11.18 -28.05 52.87
CA VAL A 421 9.88 -27.87 52.19
C VAL A 421 8.76 -27.64 53.20
N ILE A 422 8.81 -28.31 54.36
CA ILE A 422 7.83 -28.19 55.44
C ILE A 422 7.72 -26.79 56.05
N GLU A 423 8.71 -25.94 55.83
CA GLU A 423 8.74 -24.56 56.28
C GLU A 423 8.04 -23.59 55.30
N THR A 424 7.49 -24.11 54.24
CA THR A 424 6.61 -23.36 53.36
C THR A 424 5.34 -22.95 54.07
N LYS A 425 5.01 -21.67 54.01
CA LYS A 425 3.80 -21.09 54.62
C LYS A 425 2.85 -20.68 53.52
N GLU A 426 1.56 -20.79 53.77
CA GLU A 426 0.52 -20.28 52.88
C GLU A 426 -0.47 -19.40 53.65
N LYS A 427 -1.10 -18.49 52.93
CA LYS A 427 -2.16 -17.65 53.47
C LYS A 427 -3.19 -17.36 52.41
N THR A 428 -4.46 -17.55 52.73
CA THR A 428 -5.57 -17.12 51.88
C THR A 428 -5.99 -15.68 52.18
N PHE A 429 -6.42 -14.96 51.19
CA PHE A 429 -6.96 -13.61 51.34
C PHE A 429 -7.98 -13.32 50.23
N LYS A 430 -8.85 -12.35 50.48
CA LYS A 430 -9.86 -11.93 49.53
C LYS A 430 -9.61 -10.47 49.14
N ILE A 431 -9.72 -10.17 47.84
CA ILE A 431 -9.75 -8.83 47.32
C ILE A 431 -11.19 -8.48 46.95
N THR A 432 -11.64 -7.34 47.42
CA THR A 432 -12.94 -6.74 47.05
C THR A 432 -12.72 -5.52 46.19
N SER A 433 -13.70 -5.22 45.32
CA SER A 433 -13.63 -4.09 44.38
C SER A 433 -13.35 -2.79 45.14
N GLY A 434 -12.35 -2.01 44.62
CA GLY A 434 -11.95 -0.71 45.16
C GLY A 434 -11.35 -0.71 46.58
N ALA A 435 -11.07 -1.89 47.19
CA ALA A 435 -10.61 -1.96 48.57
C ALA A 435 -9.13 -2.32 48.68
N SER A 436 -8.48 -1.83 49.74
CA SER A 436 -7.10 -2.20 50.10
C SER A 436 -7.08 -3.30 51.14
N ALA A 437 -6.21 -4.29 50.95
CA ALA A 437 -6.00 -5.42 51.88
C ALA A 437 -4.54 -5.47 52.30
N GLN A 438 -4.28 -5.72 53.59
CA GLN A 438 -2.94 -5.98 54.13
C GLN A 438 -2.80 -7.45 54.48
N ILE A 439 -1.81 -8.12 53.91
CA ILE A 439 -1.52 -9.53 54.10
C ILE A 439 -0.18 -9.64 54.85
N LYS A 440 -0.23 -10.05 56.09
CA LYS A 440 0.96 -10.23 56.96
C LYS A 440 1.14 -11.71 57.28
N PHE A 441 2.32 -12.28 57.08
CA PHE A 441 2.69 -13.63 57.46
C PHE A 441 3.09 -13.71 58.94
#